data_beb770b183a06487026bbd32bbd17a6d
#
_entry.id   beb770b183a06487026bbd32bbd17a6d
#
_cell.length_a   1.000
_cell.length_b   1.000
_cell.length_c   1.000
_cell.angle_alpha   90.00
_cell.angle_beta   90.00
_cell.angle_gamma   90.00
#
_symmetry.space_group_name_H-M   'P 1'
#
loop_
_entity.id
_entity.type
_entity.pdbx_description
1 polymer ?
#
loop_
_entity_poly.entity_id
_entity_poly.type
_entity_poly.pdbx_seq_one_letter_code
_entity_poly.pdbx_strand_id
1 'polypeptide(L)'
;MKIIHANRFGEGKNLVIIHGFLGMGDNWKSLGKKWADNGFCVHLLDMRNHGRSFHSDEFNYQVMTQDVINYLIDQKIESCCIIGHSMGGKVAMQLA
;
A
#
# COMPACT_ATOMS: atom_id res chain seq x y z
N MET A 1 -13.86 2.07 -11.59
CA MET A 1 -12.45 2.13 -11.19
C MET A 1 -12.14 0.98 -10.26
N LYS A 2 -11.08 0.23 -10.55
CA LYS A 2 -10.67 -0.89 -9.70
C LYS A 2 -9.76 -0.36 -8.59
N ILE A 3 -10.00 -0.82 -7.36
CA ILE A 3 -9.21 -0.41 -6.19
C ILE A 3 -8.42 -1.62 -5.70
N ILE A 4 -7.13 -1.41 -5.42
CA ILE A 4 -6.29 -2.47 -4.88
C ILE A 4 -6.75 -2.86 -3.48
N HIS A 5 -6.52 -4.14 -3.14
CA HIS A 5 -6.84 -4.67 -1.83
C HIS A 5 -5.84 -4.18 -0.78
N ALA A 6 -6.32 -3.97 0.43
CA ALA A 6 -5.45 -3.67 1.57
C ALA A 6 -6.01 -4.30 2.84
N ASN A 7 -5.11 -4.72 3.72
CA ASN A 7 -5.45 -5.02 5.09
C ASN A 7 -5.22 -3.76 5.91
N ARG A 8 -6.26 -3.31 6.60
CA ARG A 8 -6.21 -2.08 7.40
C ARG A 8 -6.45 -2.42 8.86
N PHE A 9 -5.60 -1.94 9.76
CA PHE A 9 -5.76 -2.15 11.19
C PHE A 9 -5.04 -1.08 12.01
N GLY A 10 -5.47 -0.94 13.26
CA GLY A 10 -4.98 0.11 14.15
C GLY A 10 -5.71 1.42 13.96
N GLU A 11 -5.42 2.37 14.82
CA GLU A 11 -6.00 3.71 14.79
C GLU A 11 -4.92 4.76 14.97
N GLY A 12 -5.11 5.93 14.36
CA GLY A 12 -4.18 7.04 14.46
C GLY A 12 -3.71 7.51 13.10
N LYS A 13 -2.47 7.96 13.03
CA LYS A 13 -1.88 8.45 11.78
C LYS A 13 -1.79 7.33 10.76
N ASN A 14 -2.10 7.65 9.50
CA ASN A 14 -2.06 6.66 8.43
C ASN A 14 -0.62 6.30 8.05
N LEU A 15 -0.34 5.01 8.00
CA LEU A 15 0.91 4.45 7.54
C LEU A 15 0.61 3.44 6.44
N VAL A 16 1.08 3.71 5.23
CA VAL A 16 0.87 2.86 4.06
C VAL A 16 2.15 2.09 3.77
N ILE A 17 2.06 0.77 3.68
CA ILE A 17 3.19 -0.11 3.39
C ILE A 17 3.01 -0.73 2.01
N ILE A 18 4.01 -0.52 1.13
CA ILE A 18 4.00 -1.00 -0.25
C ILE A 18 5.11 -2.05 -0.40
N HIS A 19 4.69 -3.29 -0.69
CA HIS A 19 5.61 -4.44 -0.79
C HIS A 19 6.44 -4.43 -2.08
N GLY A 20 7.44 -5.33 -2.13
CA GLY A 20 8.26 -5.52 -3.31
C GLY A 20 7.62 -6.47 -4.34
N PHE A 21 8.32 -6.65 -5.47
CA PHE A 21 7.87 -7.52 -6.55
C PHE A 21 7.72 -8.97 -6.03
N LEU A 22 6.66 -9.63 -6.46
CA LEU A 22 6.25 -10.98 -6.02
C LEU A 22 5.90 -11.06 -4.52
N GLY A 23 5.77 -9.93 -3.84
CA GLY A 23 5.32 -9.88 -2.47
C GLY A 23 3.83 -9.61 -2.35
N MET A 24 3.39 -9.38 -1.14
CA MET A 24 2.03 -8.96 -0.82
C MET A 24 2.02 -8.29 0.54
N GLY A 25 0.92 -7.58 0.86
CA GLY A 25 0.80 -6.89 2.14
C GLY A 25 1.02 -7.79 3.35
N ASP A 26 0.55 -9.04 3.29
CA ASP A 26 0.67 -9.98 4.41
C ASP A 26 2.13 -10.26 4.81
N ASN A 27 3.09 -10.09 3.90
CA ASN A 27 4.51 -10.23 4.22
C ASN A 27 4.97 -9.22 5.28
N TRP A 28 4.24 -8.13 5.45
CA TRP A 28 4.56 -7.04 6.37
C TRP A 28 3.68 -7.01 7.61
N LYS A 29 2.91 -8.07 7.85
CA LYS A 29 1.90 -8.11 8.91
C LYS A 29 2.50 -7.93 10.30
N SER A 30 3.61 -8.60 10.60
CA SER A 30 4.26 -8.49 11.90
C SER A 30 4.76 -7.08 12.17
N LEU A 31 5.42 -6.47 11.17
CA LEU A 31 5.89 -5.09 11.28
C LEU A 31 4.71 -4.14 11.41
N GLY A 32 3.66 -4.34 10.61
CA GLY A 32 2.47 -3.50 10.66
C GLY A 32 1.80 -3.51 12.01
N LYS A 33 1.73 -4.67 12.67
CA LYS A 33 1.14 -4.77 14.01
C LYS A 33 1.93 -3.96 15.04
N LYS A 34 3.26 -3.95 14.95
CA LYS A 34 4.09 -3.13 15.83
C LYS A 34 3.78 -1.64 15.67
N TRP A 35 3.61 -1.17 14.43
CA TRP A 35 3.27 0.22 14.17
C TRP A 35 1.85 0.53 14.64
N ALA A 36 0.91 -0.38 14.42
CA ALA A 36 -0.47 -0.21 14.89
C ALA A 36 -0.52 -0.05 16.42
N ASP A 37 0.29 -0.82 17.14
CA ASP A 37 0.39 -0.73 18.60
C ASP A 37 1.00 0.60 19.05
N ASN A 38 1.66 1.32 18.16
CA ASN A 38 2.30 2.61 18.46
C ASN A 38 1.52 3.81 17.89
N GLY A 39 0.24 3.67 17.68
CA GLY A 39 -0.63 4.79 17.32
C GLY A 39 -0.77 5.05 15.83
N PHE A 40 -0.58 4.03 15.00
CA PHE A 40 -0.76 4.15 13.56
C PHE A 40 -1.95 3.34 13.06
N CYS A 41 -2.64 3.89 12.07
CA CYS A 41 -3.57 3.13 11.25
C CYS A 41 -2.77 2.59 10.06
N VAL A 42 -2.53 1.29 10.04
CA VAL A 42 -1.65 0.65 9.07
C VAL A 42 -2.46 0.11 7.90
N HIS A 43 -2.00 0.40 6.69
CA HIS A 43 -2.59 -0.09 5.43
C HIS A 43 -1.55 -0.96 4.72
N LEU A 44 -1.73 -2.28 4.74
CA LEU A 44 -0.88 -3.21 4.03
C LEU A 44 -1.47 -3.42 2.64
N LEU A 45 -0.91 -2.76 1.63
CA LEU A 45 -1.43 -2.83 0.26
C LEU A 45 -0.99 -4.10 -0.44
N ASP A 46 -1.89 -4.66 -1.25
CA ASP A 46 -1.54 -5.63 -2.27
C ASP A 46 -1.54 -4.89 -3.59
N MET A 47 -0.38 -4.76 -4.23
CA MET A 47 -0.28 -4.07 -5.52
C MET A 47 -0.96 -4.89 -6.62
N ARG A 48 -1.29 -4.26 -7.76
CA ARG A 48 -1.92 -5.00 -8.88
C ARG A 48 -1.11 -6.23 -9.22
N ASN A 49 -1.76 -7.27 -9.65
CA ASN A 49 -1.15 -8.58 -9.99
C ASN A 49 -0.55 -9.31 -8.79
N HIS A 50 -0.75 -8.83 -7.56
CA HIS A 50 -0.24 -9.43 -6.33
C HIS A 50 -1.37 -9.64 -5.33
N GLY A 51 -1.18 -10.65 -4.46
CA GLY A 51 -2.10 -10.92 -3.37
C GLY A 51 -3.55 -11.02 -3.84
N ARG A 52 -4.44 -10.26 -3.20
CA ARG A 52 -5.88 -10.26 -3.48
C ARG A 52 -6.32 -9.13 -4.40
N SER A 53 -5.38 -8.32 -4.89
CA SER A 53 -5.70 -7.24 -5.81
C SER A 53 -6.01 -7.76 -7.21
N PHE A 54 -6.59 -6.89 -8.03
CA PHE A 54 -6.96 -7.22 -9.41
C PHE A 54 -5.72 -7.50 -10.26
N HIS A 55 -5.92 -8.20 -11.38
CA HIS A 55 -4.89 -8.51 -12.37
C HIS A 55 -5.09 -7.66 -13.62
N SER A 56 -3.99 -7.24 -14.21
CA SER A 56 -3.99 -6.44 -15.43
C SER A 56 -2.71 -6.72 -16.21
N ASP A 57 -2.79 -6.68 -17.54
CA ASP A 57 -1.62 -6.79 -18.41
C ASP A 57 -0.76 -5.53 -18.35
N GLU A 58 -1.36 -4.40 -18.00
CA GLU A 58 -0.63 -3.16 -17.83
C GLU A 58 0.05 -3.16 -16.48
N PHE A 59 1.39 -3.14 -16.48
CA PHE A 59 2.16 -3.23 -15.25
C PHE A 59 3.43 -2.39 -15.39
N ASN A 60 3.43 -1.20 -14.79
CA ASN A 60 4.56 -0.28 -14.75
C ASN A 60 4.43 0.60 -13.51
N TYR A 61 5.47 1.37 -13.21
CA TYR A 61 5.45 2.23 -12.01
C TYR A 61 4.38 3.30 -12.07
N GLN A 62 4.08 3.79 -13.25
CA GLN A 62 3.08 4.85 -13.42
C GLN A 62 1.68 4.37 -13.04
N VAL A 63 1.26 3.19 -13.52
CA VAL A 63 -0.06 2.65 -13.17
C VAL A 63 -0.10 2.19 -11.72
N MET A 64 1.01 1.66 -11.18
CA MET A 64 1.07 1.29 -9.76
C MET A 64 0.95 2.51 -8.86
N THR A 65 1.61 3.60 -9.22
CA THR A 65 1.50 4.86 -8.47
C THR A 65 0.06 5.36 -8.51
N GLN A 66 -0.58 5.30 -9.66
CA GLN A 66 -1.98 5.69 -9.79
C GLN A 66 -2.89 4.81 -8.94
N ASP A 67 -2.60 3.50 -8.86
CA ASP A 67 -3.37 2.59 -8.01
C ASP A 67 -3.31 3.00 -6.54
N VAL A 68 -2.14 3.42 -6.06
CA VAL A 68 -2.00 3.89 -4.67
C VAL A 68 -2.79 5.19 -4.48
N ILE A 69 -2.69 6.13 -5.42
CA ILE A 69 -3.46 7.37 -5.36
C ILE A 69 -4.95 7.06 -5.31
N ASN A 70 -5.44 6.16 -6.16
CA ASN A 70 -6.84 5.77 -6.17
C ASN A 70 -7.27 5.15 -4.84
N TYR A 71 -6.42 4.34 -4.23
CA TYR A 71 -6.67 3.77 -2.91
C TYR A 71 -6.79 4.87 -1.86
N LEU A 72 -5.86 5.82 -1.85
CA LEU A 72 -5.87 6.92 -0.88
C LEU A 72 -7.13 7.77 -1.01
N ILE A 73 -7.55 8.05 -2.24
CA ILE A 73 -8.79 8.80 -2.50
C ILE A 73 -10.00 8.02 -2.01
N ASP A 74 -10.07 6.72 -2.35
CA ASP A 74 -11.18 5.85 -1.95
C ASP A 74 -11.32 5.78 -0.43
N GLN A 75 -10.21 5.72 0.29
CA GLN A 75 -10.18 5.67 1.75
C GLN A 75 -10.26 7.05 2.41
N LYS A 76 -10.31 8.12 1.62
CA LYS A 76 -10.37 9.51 2.10
C LYS A 76 -9.16 9.87 2.97
N ILE A 77 -7.99 9.40 2.58
CA ILE A 77 -6.73 9.67 3.27
C ILE A 77 -6.10 10.91 2.67
N GLU A 78 -5.97 11.97 3.46
CA GLU A 78 -5.39 13.25 3.01
C GLU A 78 -3.89 13.30 3.23
N SER A 79 -3.39 12.64 4.26
CA SER A 79 -1.97 12.58 4.55
C SER A 79 -1.60 11.23 5.15
N CYS A 80 -0.39 10.75 4.85
CA CYS A 80 0.08 9.47 5.35
C CYS A 80 1.60 9.40 5.30
N CYS A 81 2.16 8.50 6.10
CA CYS A 81 3.54 8.07 5.96
C CYS A 81 3.55 6.85 5.04
N ILE A 82 4.61 6.70 4.25
CA ILE A 82 4.73 5.58 3.31
C ILE A 82 6.03 4.85 3.55
N ILE A 83 5.96 3.52 3.66
CA ILE A 83 7.12 2.63 3.66
C ILE A 83 7.04 1.80 2.39
N GLY A 84 8.08 1.87 1.56
CA GLY A 84 8.13 1.10 0.33
C GLY A 84 9.39 0.23 0.31
N HIS A 85 9.23 -1.03 -0.13
CA HIS A 85 10.33 -1.99 -0.25
C HIS A 85 10.56 -2.33 -1.71
N SER A 86 11.78 -2.12 -2.22
CA SER A 86 12.17 -2.47 -3.60
C SER A 86 11.23 -1.80 -4.62
N MET A 87 10.43 -2.57 -5.33
CA MET A 87 9.40 -2.05 -6.25
C MET A 87 8.50 -1.02 -5.56
N GLY A 88 8.05 -1.35 -4.34
CA GLY A 88 7.24 -0.44 -3.54
C GLY A 88 7.98 0.85 -3.20
N GLY A 89 9.30 0.79 -3.01
CA GLY A 89 10.12 1.97 -2.78
C GLY A 89 10.12 2.93 -3.97
N LYS A 90 10.16 2.41 -5.19
CA LYS A 90 10.09 3.23 -6.39
C LYS A 90 8.71 3.87 -6.56
N VAL A 91 7.65 3.13 -6.23
CA VAL A 91 6.29 3.70 -6.22
C VAL A 91 6.19 4.81 -5.18
N ALA A 92 6.72 4.58 -3.98
CA ALA A 92 6.72 5.58 -2.91
C ALA A 92 7.44 6.87 -3.33
N MET A 93 8.57 6.75 -4.04
CA MET A 93 9.31 7.91 -4.54
C MET A 93 8.50 8.70 -5.57
N GLN A 94 7.73 8.02 -6.41
CA GLN A 94 6.88 8.71 -7.39
C GLN A 94 5.70 9.44 -6.73
N LEU A 95 5.27 8.96 -5.57
CA LEU A 95 4.19 9.61 -4.82
C LEU A 95 4.64 10.87 -4.08
N ALA A 96 5.92 10.95 -3.79
CA ALA A 96 6.47 12.04 -2.99
C ALA A 96 6.44 13.39 -3.72
#